data_1a63b72acbe8d487f41f5eefd4b91e59
#
_entry.id   1a63b72acbe8d487f41f5eefd4b91e59
#
_cell.length_a   1.000
_cell.length_b   1.000
_cell.length_c   1.000
_cell.angle_alpha   90.00
_cell.angle_beta   90.00
_cell.angle_gamma   90.00
#
_symmetry.space_group_name_H-M   'P 1'
#
loop_
_entity.id
_entity.type
_entity.pdbx_description
1 polymer ?
#
loop_
_entity_poly.entity_id
_entity_poly.type
_entity_poly.pdbx_seq_one_letter_code
_entity_poly.pdbx_strand_id
1 'polypeptide(L)'
;MNPSMWAELLKLSDTADRPLFPQVGPMNAFGSLAPGQVNGNAFGLQVVVDRNFNAATTIIGDATGYELFEQQKGAISIDSPSTLSRTLAFRGYFAALMIDSSKFVKATFV
;
A
#
# COMPACT_ATOMS: atom_id res chain seq x y z
N MET A 1 -2.75 5.49 1.07
CA MET A 1 -2.37 6.83 1.58
C MET A 1 -1.05 6.79 2.33
N ASN A 2 -0.42 7.96 2.56
CA ASN A 2 0.82 8.07 3.34
C ASN A 2 0.54 7.98 4.86
N PRO A 3 1.49 7.47 5.68
CA PRO A 3 1.35 7.41 7.14
C PRO A 3 1.06 8.76 7.83
N SER A 4 1.60 9.87 7.32
CA SER A 4 1.32 11.19 7.85
C SER A 4 -0.16 11.58 7.70
N MET A 5 -0.75 11.28 6.54
CA MET A 5 -2.18 11.50 6.29
C MET A 5 -3.06 10.60 7.15
N TRP A 6 -2.62 9.37 7.38
CA TRP A 6 -3.31 8.47 8.29
C TRP A 6 -3.30 9.00 9.73
N ALA A 7 -2.16 9.50 10.18
CA ALA A 7 -2.04 10.11 11.52
C ALA A 7 -2.95 11.36 11.67
N GLU A 8 -3.05 12.20 10.64
CA GLU A 8 -3.96 13.36 10.65
C GLU A 8 -5.42 12.91 10.72
N LEU A 9 -5.78 11.88 9.96
CA LEU A 9 -7.13 11.33 9.97
C LEU A 9 -7.51 10.77 11.35
N LEU A 10 -6.59 10.13 12.03
CA LEU A 10 -6.80 9.61 13.39
C LEU A 10 -6.93 10.70 14.46
N LYS A 11 -6.38 11.89 14.21
CA LYS A 11 -6.49 13.05 15.11
C LYS A 11 -7.82 13.79 14.97
N LEU A 12 -8.63 13.48 13.97
CA LEU A 12 -9.90 14.15 13.79
C LEU A 12 -10.81 13.96 15.01
N SER A 13 -11.28 15.06 15.52
CA SER A 13 -12.23 15.11 16.64
C SER A 13 -13.48 15.89 16.26
N ASP A 14 -14.54 15.67 17.01
CA ASP A 14 -15.77 16.47 16.91
C ASP A 14 -15.63 17.81 17.66
N THR A 15 -16.67 18.61 17.64
CA THR A 15 -16.73 19.90 18.37
C THR A 15 -16.63 19.76 19.88
N ALA A 16 -16.72 18.56 20.43
CA ALA A 16 -16.60 18.23 21.84
C ALA A 16 -15.27 17.50 22.16
N ASP A 17 -14.26 17.65 21.30
CA ASP A 17 -12.94 17.02 21.40
C ASP A 17 -12.96 15.48 21.51
N ARG A 18 -14.02 14.84 21.03
CA ARG A 18 -14.10 13.39 20.97
C ARG A 18 -13.52 12.88 19.66
N PRO A 19 -12.61 11.91 19.67
CA PRO A 19 -12.05 11.35 18.44
C PRO A 19 -13.15 10.71 17.61
N LEU A 20 -13.20 11.06 16.31
CA LEU A 20 -14.14 10.49 15.34
C LEU A 20 -13.88 9.02 15.08
N PHE A 21 -12.61 8.61 15.20
CA PHE A 21 -12.19 7.22 15.10
C PHE A 21 -11.76 6.75 16.49
N PRO A 22 -12.67 6.19 17.32
CA PRO A 22 -12.30 5.72 18.63
C PRO A 22 -11.27 4.60 18.49
N GLN A 23 -10.10 4.86 19.01
CA GLN A 23 -9.14 3.81 19.24
C GLN A 23 -9.74 2.91 20.30
N VAL A 24 -10.17 1.73 19.88
CA VAL A 24 -10.90 0.81 20.72
C VAL A 24 -10.03 0.33 21.86
N GLY A 25 -10.13 0.93 22.99
CA GLY A 25 -9.67 0.50 24.29
C GLY A 25 -8.21 0.06 24.50
N PRO A 26 -7.79 -0.10 25.72
CA PRO A 26 -6.39 -0.45 26.03
C PRO A 26 -5.95 -1.82 25.50
N MET A 27 -6.88 -2.66 25.11
CA MET A 27 -6.58 -3.94 24.48
C MET A 27 -6.13 -3.80 23.02
N ASN A 28 -6.44 -2.67 22.45
CA ASN A 28 -5.88 -2.28 21.16
C ASN A 28 -4.54 -1.65 21.26
N ALA A 29 -4.04 -1.60 22.40
CA ALA A 29 -2.64 -1.38 22.48
C ALA A 29 -2.07 -2.40 21.54
N PHE A 30 -2.85 -2.48 20.63
CA PHE A 30 -2.23 -1.93 19.75
C PHE A 30 -1.28 -2.70 19.18
N GLY A 31 -1.83 -3.59 18.68
CA GLY A 31 -1.40 -4.52 17.80
C GLY A 31 -0.09 -4.06 17.19
N SER A 32 0.84 -4.87 17.17
CA SER A 32 2.06 -4.69 16.43
C SER A 32 1.70 -4.08 15.08
N LEU A 33 1.91 -2.79 14.97
CA LEU A 33 2.01 -2.14 13.66
C LEU A 33 3.19 -2.81 13.00
N ALA A 34 2.92 -3.72 12.09
CA ALA A 34 3.98 -4.23 11.24
C ALA A 34 4.67 -3.02 10.59
N PRO A 35 5.97 -2.86 10.74
CA PRO A 35 6.66 -1.69 10.22
C PRO A 35 6.42 -1.59 8.71
N GLY A 36 5.69 -0.58 8.28
CA GLY A 36 5.49 -0.23 6.88
C GLY A 36 4.13 -0.52 6.27
N GLN A 37 3.23 -1.25 6.93
CA GLN A 37 1.85 -1.41 6.45
C GLN A 37 0.87 -1.31 7.60
N VAL A 38 0.02 -0.32 7.54
CA VAL A 38 -1.13 -0.19 8.43
C VAL A 38 -2.38 -0.39 7.61
N ASN A 39 -3.11 -1.45 7.90
CA ASN A 39 -4.43 -1.66 7.33
C ASN A 39 -5.45 -1.17 8.34
N GLY A 40 -6.28 -0.23 7.94
CA GLY A 40 -7.35 0.32 8.76
C GLY A 40 -8.68 0.32 8.03
N ASN A 41 -9.73 0.70 8.72
CA ASN A 41 -11.03 0.95 8.12
C ASN A 41 -11.47 2.35 8.52
N ALA A 42 -11.77 3.18 7.55
CA ALA A 42 -12.28 4.52 7.76
C ALA A 42 -13.53 4.72 6.90
N PHE A 43 -14.63 5.14 7.52
CA PHE A 43 -15.91 5.36 6.84
C PHE A 43 -16.41 4.16 6.00
N GLY A 44 -16.13 2.94 6.45
CA GLY A 44 -16.49 1.73 5.71
C GLY A 44 -15.55 1.37 4.56
N LEU A 45 -14.51 2.17 4.32
CA LEU A 45 -13.51 1.92 3.29
C LEU A 45 -12.25 1.28 3.89
N GLN A 46 -11.74 0.27 3.23
CA GLN A 46 -10.45 -0.30 3.61
C GLN A 46 -9.33 0.69 3.30
N VAL A 47 -8.53 1.00 4.30
CA VAL A 47 -7.40 1.92 4.18
C VAL A 47 -6.11 1.12 4.15
N VAL A 48 -5.30 1.37 3.12
CA VAL A 48 -3.94 0.85 3.01
C VAL A 48 -2.97 2.02 3.16
N VAL A 49 -2.05 1.89 4.10
CA VAL A 49 -1.06 2.93 4.41
C VAL A 49 0.30 2.47 3.93
N ASP A 50 0.92 3.26 3.05
CA ASP A 50 2.24 2.98 2.49
C ASP A 50 3.10 4.24 2.53
N ARG A 51 4.30 4.12 3.08
CA ARG A 51 5.29 5.22 3.18
C ARG A 51 5.83 5.70 1.83
N ASN A 52 5.75 4.87 0.80
CA ASN A 52 6.17 5.25 -0.55
C ASN A 52 5.17 6.16 -1.24
N PHE A 53 4.01 6.36 -0.64
CA PHE A 53 2.99 7.25 -1.14
C PHE A 53 3.34 8.71 -0.86
N ASN A 54 3.01 9.61 -1.79
CA ASN A 54 3.23 11.04 -1.59
C ASN A 54 2.49 11.54 -0.34
N ALA A 55 3.17 12.35 0.48
CA ALA A 55 2.67 12.80 1.78
C ALA A 55 1.33 13.55 1.72
N ALA A 56 1.10 14.33 0.66
CA ALA A 56 -0.12 15.15 0.52
C ALA A 56 -1.18 14.50 -0.37
N THR A 57 -1.05 13.22 -0.71
CA THR A 57 -1.95 12.59 -1.69
C THR A 57 -2.61 11.36 -1.12
N THR A 58 -3.89 11.22 -1.38
CA THR A 58 -4.67 10.00 -1.12
C THR A 58 -5.37 9.59 -2.41
N ILE A 59 -5.36 8.29 -2.70
CA ILE A 59 -6.14 7.72 -3.79
C ILE A 59 -7.25 6.87 -3.18
N ILE A 60 -8.47 7.12 -3.62
CA ILE A 60 -9.65 6.34 -3.26
C ILE A 60 -10.15 5.71 -4.55
N GLY A 61 -10.38 4.42 -4.55
CA GLY A 61 -10.83 3.76 -5.77
C GLY A 61 -11.25 2.32 -5.56
N ASP A 62 -11.85 1.80 -6.60
CA ASP A 62 -12.24 0.40 -6.69
C ASP A 62 -11.13 -0.40 -7.40
N ALA A 63 -10.64 -1.43 -6.74
CA ALA A 63 -9.58 -2.29 -7.26
C ALA A 63 -9.95 -2.98 -8.59
N THR A 64 -11.23 -3.10 -8.91
CA THR A 64 -11.68 -3.68 -10.18
C THR A 64 -11.36 -2.81 -11.40
N GLY A 65 -10.99 -1.55 -11.19
CA GLY A 65 -10.57 -0.62 -12.26
C GLY A 65 -9.08 -0.73 -12.62
N TYR A 66 -8.34 -1.62 -11.98
CA TYR A 66 -6.91 -1.77 -12.15
C TYR A 66 -6.54 -3.23 -12.34
N GLU A 67 -5.67 -3.51 -13.29
CA GLU A 67 -5.22 -4.87 -13.58
C GLU A 67 -3.69 -4.95 -13.63
N LEU A 68 -3.18 -6.01 -13.03
CA LEU A 68 -1.78 -6.32 -12.96
C LEU A 68 -1.50 -7.56 -13.80
N PHE A 69 -0.64 -7.41 -14.79
CA PHE A 69 -0.18 -8.51 -15.62
C PHE A 69 1.23 -8.90 -15.23
N GLU A 70 1.40 -10.15 -14.88
CA GLU A 70 2.70 -10.71 -14.54
C GLU A 70 3.01 -11.89 -15.46
N GLN A 71 4.17 -11.85 -16.10
CA GLN A 71 4.71 -12.96 -16.84
C GLN A 71 6.04 -13.39 -16.22
N GLN A 72 6.03 -14.51 -15.51
CA GLN A 72 7.23 -15.12 -14.99
C GLN A 72 7.93 -15.92 -16.10
N LYS A 73 9.13 -15.51 -16.48
CA LYS A 73 10.02 -16.28 -17.35
C LYS A 73 11.12 -16.88 -16.50
N GLY A 74 11.21 -18.20 -16.49
CA GLY A 74 11.99 -19.02 -15.62
C GLY A 74 13.43 -18.62 -15.28
N ALA A 75 14.04 -19.35 -14.41
CA ALA A 75 15.43 -19.20 -14.01
C ALA A 75 16.36 -19.79 -15.10
N ILE A 76 17.43 -19.07 -15.40
CA ILE A 76 18.54 -19.55 -16.25
C ILE A 76 19.75 -19.73 -15.34
N SER A 77 20.33 -20.92 -15.35
CA SER A 77 21.62 -21.18 -14.69
C SER A 77 22.70 -21.37 -15.72
N ILE A 78 23.81 -20.68 -15.55
CA ILE A 78 25.01 -20.82 -16.37
C ILE A 78 26.11 -21.28 -15.47
N ASP A 79 26.67 -22.45 -15.77
CA ASP A 79 27.82 -22.99 -15.08
C ASP A 79 29.09 -22.65 -15.87
N SER A 80 30.05 -22.01 -15.24
CA SER A 80 31.35 -21.66 -15.83
C SER A 80 32.42 -22.57 -15.24
N PRO A 81 32.77 -23.70 -15.89
CA PRO A 81 33.71 -24.66 -15.33
C PRO A 81 35.12 -24.12 -15.18
N SER A 82 35.49 -23.12 -16.00
CA SER A 82 36.79 -22.46 -15.92
C SER A 82 37.02 -21.64 -14.65
N THR A 83 35.97 -21.13 -14.04
CA THR A 83 36.01 -20.31 -12.84
C THR A 83 35.32 -20.95 -11.65
N LEU A 84 34.83 -22.20 -11.80
CA LEU A 84 34.03 -22.90 -10.79
C LEU A 84 32.89 -22.06 -10.22
N SER A 85 32.30 -21.20 -11.05
CA SER A 85 31.22 -20.31 -10.66
C SER A 85 29.90 -20.70 -11.33
N ARG A 86 28.79 -20.50 -10.60
CA ARG A 86 27.44 -20.70 -11.10
C ARG A 86 26.68 -19.40 -11.01
N THR A 87 26.22 -18.92 -12.14
CA THR A 87 25.39 -17.71 -12.23
C THR A 87 23.94 -18.10 -12.37
N LEU A 88 23.07 -17.60 -11.48
CA LEU A 88 21.62 -17.76 -11.55
C LEU A 88 21.01 -16.42 -11.95
N ALA A 89 20.24 -16.41 -13.03
CA ALA A 89 19.51 -15.26 -13.49
C ALA A 89 18.00 -15.54 -13.47
N PHE A 90 17.23 -14.64 -12.84
CA PHE A 90 15.78 -14.67 -12.86
C PHE A 90 15.26 -13.55 -13.74
N ARG A 91 14.27 -13.84 -14.57
CA ARG A 91 13.66 -12.86 -15.45
C ARG A 91 12.15 -12.91 -15.29
N GLY A 92 11.56 -11.76 -15.07
CA GLY A 92 10.12 -11.56 -15.04
C GLY A 92 9.74 -10.29 -15.80
N TYR A 93 8.53 -10.25 -16.33
CA TYR A 93 7.92 -9.05 -16.88
C TYR A 93 6.66 -8.76 -16.10
N PHE A 94 6.44 -7.50 -15.87
CA PHE A 94 5.34 -7.02 -15.09
C PHE A 94 4.80 -5.74 -15.75
N ALA A 95 3.52 -5.66 -15.89
CA ALA A 95 2.83 -4.49 -16.42
C ALA A 95 1.59 -4.19 -15.58
N ALA A 96 1.37 -2.94 -15.31
CA ALA A 96 0.23 -2.44 -14.58
C ALA A 96 -0.61 -1.57 -15.49
N LEU A 97 -1.90 -1.81 -15.55
CA LEU A 97 -2.82 -1.08 -16.41
C LEU A 97 -4.03 -0.61 -15.63
N MET A 98 -4.34 0.68 -15.76
CA MET A 98 -5.61 1.23 -15.31
C MET A 98 -6.63 1.07 -16.43
N ILE A 99 -7.61 0.19 -16.23
CA ILE A 99 -8.65 -0.12 -17.22
C ILE A 99 -9.70 0.98 -17.23
N ASP A 100 -10.10 1.44 -16.04
CA ASP A 100 -11.14 2.44 -15.89
C ASP A 100 -10.70 3.51 -14.89
N SER A 101 -10.32 4.67 -15.41
CA SER A 101 -9.89 5.80 -14.61
C SER A 101 -11.02 6.46 -13.82
N SER A 102 -12.28 6.29 -14.23
CA SER A 102 -13.45 6.86 -13.54
C SER A 102 -13.68 6.25 -12.16
N LYS A 103 -13.15 5.05 -11.93
CA LYS A 103 -13.23 4.36 -10.65
C LYS A 103 -12.24 4.86 -9.61
N PHE A 104 -11.37 5.81 -9.97
CA PHE A 104 -10.34 6.32 -9.07
C PHE A 104 -10.46 7.83 -8.90
N VAL A 105 -10.36 8.27 -7.65
CA VAL A 105 -10.31 9.69 -7.28
C VAL A 105 -9.01 9.96 -6.55
N LYS A 106 -8.25 10.93 -7.05
CA LYS A 106 -7.07 11.44 -6.38
C LYS A 106 -7.44 12.68 -5.57
N ALA A 107 -7.28 12.63 -4.28
CA ALA A 107 -7.39 13.77 -3.38
C ALA A 107 -5.98 14.28 -3.02
N THR A 108 -5.75 15.56 -3.22
CA THR A 108 -4.51 16.24 -2.82
C THR A 108 -4.86 17.25 -1.75
N PHE A 109 -4.20 17.19 -0.62
CA PHE A 109 -4.38 18.11 0.49
C PHE A 109 -3.26 19.17 0.45
N VAL A 110 -3.67 20.41 0.65
CA VAL A 110 -2.76 21.56 0.66
C VAL A 110 -2.47 21.99 2.09
#